data_8a5b18e5b74a4dd8c9a276345f27316a
#
_entry.id   8a5b18e5b74a4dd8c9a276345f27316a
#
_cell.length_a   1.000
_cell.length_b   1.000
_cell.length_c   1.000
_cell.angle_alpha   90.00
_cell.angle_beta   90.00
_cell.angle_gamma   90.00
#
_symmetry.space_group_name_H-M   'P 1'
#
loop_
_entity.id
_entity.type
_entity.pdbx_description
1 polymer ?
#
loop_
_entity_poly.entity_id
_entity_poly.type
_entity_poly.pdbx_seq_one_letter_code
_entity_poly.pdbx_strand_id
1 'polypeptide(L)'
;MNWRALFKPSTKYSIFALLVVGIIIGAVGFFASQKTLHATSTDEFCMTCHSNHSLKDEVLTSVHGGNKHGIVVECQQCHIAQDSFGYLKKKIIVSKDLWGYMTIKDFNTQKWLDENRAEQAELAAGYFRQIDSSTCQKCHSRIYEDQPETMSKMAQRMHSRNFEKKGEDGYKTCIDCHEGVAHPFPREGKSPKFRAAK
;
A
#
# COMPACT_ATOMS: atom_id res chain seq x y z
N MET A 1 31.18 -1.72 30.20
CA MET A 1 30.58 -0.38 30.02
C MET A 1 29.67 -0.10 31.20
N ASN A 2 29.93 0.97 31.97
CA ASN A 2 29.24 1.22 33.24
C ASN A 2 27.95 2.01 32.99
N TRP A 3 26.81 1.31 32.87
CA TRP A 3 25.49 1.88 32.57
C TRP A 3 25.05 3.00 33.54
N ARG A 4 25.52 2.94 34.81
CA ARG A 4 25.21 3.98 35.83
C ARG A 4 25.83 5.34 35.51
N ALA A 5 26.89 5.36 34.66
CA ALA A 5 27.52 6.64 34.27
C ALA A 5 26.67 7.39 33.22
N LEU A 6 25.82 6.71 32.47
CA LEU A 6 24.91 7.32 31.48
C LEU A 6 23.78 8.14 32.13
N PHE A 7 23.42 7.83 33.38
CA PHE A 7 22.32 8.49 34.09
C PHE A 7 22.79 9.54 35.11
N LYS A 8 24.11 9.82 35.20
CA LYS A 8 24.60 10.89 36.00
C LYS A 8 24.38 12.24 35.33
N PRO A 9 23.81 13.26 36.04
CA PRO A 9 23.70 14.58 35.44
C PRO A 9 25.08 15.09 35.05
N SER A 10 25.18 15.68 33.85
CA SER A 10 26.41 16.25 33.37
C SER A 10 26.76 17.50 34.17
N THR A 11 27.97 17.51 34.77
CA THR A 11 28.51 18.71 35.42
C THR A 11 29.10 19.71 34.44
N LYS A 12 29.27 19.31 33.14
CA LYS A 12 29.91 20.10 32.11
C LYS A 12 28.92 20.90 31.25
N TYR A 13 27.70 20.39 31.10
CA TYR A 13 26.67 21.03 30.26
C TYR A 13 25.39 21.25 31.05
N SER A 14 24.74 22.41 30.85
CA SER A 14 23.47 22.69 31.48
C SER A 14 22.37 21.75 30.91
N ILE A 15 21.41 21.37 31.76
CA ILE A 15 20.25 20.56 31.33
C ILE A 15 19.51 21.26 30.17
N PHE A 16 19.39 22.58 30.22
CA PHE A 16 18.76 23.36 29.17
C PHE A 16 19.48 23.19 27.83
N ALA A 17 20.82 23.27 27.83
CA ALA A 17 21.59 23.04 26.58
C ALA A 17 21.40 21.64 26.01
N LEU A 18 21.38 20.62 26.89
CA LEU A 18 21.15 19.23 26.45
C LEU A 18 19.72 19.02 25.90
N LEU A 19 18.71 19.65 26.51
CA LEU A 19 17.33 19.62 25.98
C LEU A 19 17.23 20.32 24.63
N VAL A 20 17.82 21.48 24.45
CA VAL A 20 17.82 22.21 23.17
C VAL A 20 18.49 21.37 22.07
N VAL A 21 19.65 20.80 22.36
CA VAL A 21 20.35 19.92 21.40
C VAL A 21 19.51 18.67 21.09
N GLY A 22 18.90 18.07 22.09
CA GLY A 22 18.02 16.92 21.92
C GLY A 22 16.80 17.22 21.04
N ILE A 23 16.16 18.38 21.24
CA ILE A 23 15.04 18.86 20.41
C ILE A 23 15.50 19.07 18.96
N ILE A 24 16.66 19.71 18.73
CA ILE A 24 17.18 19.94 17.39
C ILE A 24 17.48 18.61 16.69
N ILE A 25 18.16 17.68 17.35
CA ILE A 25 18.46 16.36 16.80
C ILE A 25 17.17 15.60 16.49
N GLY A 26 16.20 15.64 17.41
CA GLY A 26 14.89 15.01 17.22
C GLY A 26 14.12 15.59 16.04
N ALA A 27 14.11 16.92 15.90
CA ALA A 27 13.46 17.61 14.80
C ALA A 27 14.13 17.26 13.45
N VAL A 28 15.45 17.36 13.38
CA VAL A 28 16.22 17.00 12.16
C VAL A 28 15.97 15.53 11.79
N GLY A 29 16.05 14.62 12.77
CA GLY A 29 15.79 13.20 12.56
C GLY A 29 14.36 12.93 12.08
N PHE A 30 13.36 13.62 12.63
CA PHE A 30 11.97 13.52 12.21
C PHE A 30 11.78 13.98 10.77
N PHE A 31 12.25 15.17 10.41
CA PHE A 31 12.12 15.68 9.03
C PHE A 31 12.90 14.84 8.02
N ALA A 32 14.09 14.37 8.38
CA ALA A 32 14.87 13.47 7.53
C ALA A 32 14.14 12.15 7.29
N SER A 33 13.54 11.55 8.32
CA SER A 33 12.76 10.32 8.20
C SER A 33 11.52 10.53 7.32
N GLN A 34 10.78 11.63 7.50
CA GLN A 34 9.62 11.95 6.65
C GLN A 34 10.02 12.10 5.18
N LYS A 35 11.10 12.82 4.89
CA LYS A 35 11.62 12.96 3.52
C LYS A 35 12.01 11.61 2.92
N THR A 36 12.70 10.76 3.66
CA THR A 36 13.10 9.42 3.21
C THR A 36 11.89 8.54 2.93
N LEU A 37 10.92 8.51 3.84
CA LEU A 37 9.69 7.76 3.66
C LEU A 37 8.91 8.22 2.43
N HIS A 38 8.80 9.52 2.19
CA HIS A 38 8.15 10.06 1.00
C HIS A 38 8.91 9.70 -0.27
N ALA A 39 10.23 9.94 -0.32
CA ALA A 39 11.06 9.65 -1.49
C ALA A 39 11.05 8.16 -1.89
N THR A 40 10.92 7.26 -0.91
CA THR A 40 10.81 5.81 -1.15
C THR A 40 9.38 5.33 -1.40
N SER A 41 8.43 6.23 -1.65
CA SER A 41 7.02 5.89 -1.91
C SER A 41 6.53 6.37 -3.27
N THR A 42 7.38 7.02 -4.06
CA THR A 42 7.03 7.46 -5.42
C THR A 42 6.97 6.28 -6.38
N ASP A 43 6.21 6.44 -7.46
CA ASP A 43 6.16 5.47 -8.54
C ASP A 43 7.54 5.19 -9.12
N GLU A 44 8.38 6.25 -9.27
CA GLU A 44 9.76 6.12 -9.76
C GLU A 44 10.58 5.19 -8.87
N PHE A 45 10.44 5.32 -7.55
CA PHE A 45 11.13 4.43 -6.63
C PHE A 45 10.63 2.98 -6.75
N CYS A 46 9.33 2.77 -6.84
CA CYS A 46 8.75 1.43 -7.02
C CYS A 46 9.25 0.78 -8.32
N MET A 47 9.30 1.56 -9.40
CA MET A 47 9.78 1.12 -10.70
C MET A 47 11.29 0.85 -10.77
N THR A 48 12.07 1.22 -9.76
CA THR A 48 13.49 0.82 -9.68
C THR A 48 13.64 -0.71 -9.66
N CYS A 49 12.77 -1.42 -8.92
CA CYS A 49 12.77 -2.87 -8.85
C CYS A 49 11.76 -3.55 -9.81
N HIS A 50 10.79 -2.79 -10.32
CA HIS A 50 9.71 -3.30 -11.18
C HIS A 50 9.77 -2.74 -12.61
N SER A 51 10.92 -2.20 -13.05
CA SER A 51 11.08 -1.49 -14.33
C SER A 51 10.79 -2.36 -15.57
N ASN A 52 11.05 -3.65 -15.49
CA ASN A 52 10.82 -4.59 -16.58
C ASN A 52 9.51 -5.39 -16.45
N HIS A 53 8.65 -4.99 -15.52
CA HIS A 53 7.33 -5.56 -15.32
C HIS A 53 6.26 -4.71 -16.00
N SER A 54 5.19 -5.34 -16.47
CA SER A 54 4.02 -4.67 -17.07
C SER A 54 3.14 -3.95 -16.03
N LEU A 55 3.48 -3.98 -14.74
CA LEU A 55 2.63 -3.49 -13.64
C LEU A 55 2.18 -2.04 -13.80
N LYS A 56 3.09 -1.16 -14.23
CA LYS A 56 2.75 0.26 -14.46
C LYS A 56 1.76 0.42 -15.62
N ASP A 57 2.01 -0.26 -16.73
CA ASP A 57 1.14 -0.21 -17.93
C ASP A 57 -0.23 -0.82 -17.63
N GLU A 58 -0.28 -1.86 -16.83
CA GLU A 58 -1.53 -2.47 -16.38
C GLU A 58 -2.38 -1.46 -15.58
N VAL A 59 -1.77 -0.72 -14.64
CA VAL A 59 -2.48 0.36 -13.91
C VAL A 59 -2.95 1.42 -14.88
N LEU A 60 -2.11 1.91 -15.78
CA LEU A 60 -2.45 2.97 -16.72
C LEU A 60 -3.60 2.59 -17.67
N THR A 61 -3.72 1.31 -18.01
CA THR A 61 -4.80 0.78 -18.86
C THR A 61 -6.03 0.31 -18.08
N SER A 62 -5.93 0.26 -16.75
CA SER A 62 -7.05 -0.11 -15.86
C SER A 62 -8.03 1.06 -15.65
N VAL A 63 -9.16 0.76 -15.00
CA VAL A 63 -10.13 1.78 -14.58
C VAL A 63 -9.55 2.84 -13.63
N HIS A 64 -8.41 2.58 -13.00
CA HIS A 64 -7.74 3.51 -12.08
C HIS A 64 -6.73 4.43 -12.77
N GLY A 65 -6.21 4.07 -13.94
CA GLY A 65 -5.28 4.90 -14.68
C GLY A 65 -5.88 5.53 -15.94
N GLY A 66 -6.67 4.76 -16.68
CA GLY A 66 -7.29 5.18 -17.96
C GLY A 66 -8.68 5.77 -17.82
N ASN A 67 -9.05 6.33 -16.66
CA ASN A 67 -10.42 6.84 -16.46
C ASN A 67 -10.64 8.22 -17.08
N LYS A 68 -11.90 8.51 -17.41
CA LYS A 68 -12.33 9.78 -18.04
C LYS A 68 -12.14 11.03 -17.16
N HIS A 69 -11.79 10.86 -15.90
CA HIS A 69 -11.61 11.96 -14.93
C HIS A 69 -10.15 12.43 -14.86
N GLY A 70 -9.23 11.79 -15.57
CA GLY A 70 -7.81 12.11 -15.57
C GLY A 70 -7.10 11.81 -14.22
N ILE A 71 -7.72 11.01 -13.36
CA ILE A 71 -7.13 10.61 -12.08
C ILE A 71 -6.24 9.40 -12.32
N VAL A 72 -4.95 9.55 -12.06
CA VAL A 72 -4.00 8.43 -12.08
C VAL A 72 -3.66 8.09 -10.64
N VAL A 73 -3.89 6.82 -10.28
CA VAL A 73 -3.60 6.33 -8.94
C VAL A 73 -2.16 5.84 -8.87
N GLU A 74 -1.40 6.33 -7.90
CA GLU A 74 -0.03 5.93 -7.66
C GLU A 74 0.04 4.57 -6.94
N CYS A 75 1.14 3.84 -7.14
CA CYS A 75 1.37 2.52 -6.53
C CYS A 75 1.14 2.53 -5.01
N GLN A 76 1.71 3.54 -4.33
CA GLN A 76 1.59 3.68 -2.88
C GLN A 76 0.16 3.85 -2.37
N GLN A 77 -0.71 4.49 -3.15
CA GLN A 77 -2.08 4.78 -2.72
C GLN A 77 -2.90 3.50 -2.51
N CYS A 78 -2.57 2.44 -3.25
CA CYS A 78 -3.16 1.12 -3.06
C CYS A 78 -2.32 0.23 -2.13
N HIS A 79 -1.00 0.17 -2.37
CA HIS A 79 -0.13 -0.85 -1.75
C HIS A 79 0.41 -0.49 -0.37
N ILE A 80 0.28 0.77 0.07
CA ILE A 80 0.76 1.21 1.38
C ILE A 80 -0.40 1.77 2.19
N ALA A 81 -0.63 1.25 3.40
CA ALA A 81 -1.63 1.80 4.30
C ALA A 81 -1.37 3.29 4.56
N GLN A 82 -2.42 4.09 4.61
CA GLN A 82 -2.32 5.54 4.67
C GLN A 82 -2.34 6.10 6.10
N ASP A 83 -2.55 5.25 7.11
CA ASP A 83 -2.34 5.61 8.50
C ASP A 83 -0.86 5.49 8.89
N SER A 84 -0.40 6.31 9.84
CA SER A 84 1.03 6.44 10.16
C SER A 84 1.67 5.12 10.61
N PHE A 85 0.95 4.33 11.40
CA PHE A 85 1.47 3.06 11.90
C PHE A 85 1.47 1.98 10.82
N GLY A 86 0.38 1.83 10.09
CA GLY A 86 0.25 0.91 8.96
C GLY A 86 1.25 1.23 7.86
N TYR A 87 1.49 2.52 7.59
CA TYR A 87 2.49 2.99 6.64
C TYR A 87 3.90 2.50 7.03
N LEU A 88 4.33 2.77 8.26
CA LEU A 88 5.65 2.34 8.75
C LEU A 88 5.78 0.81 8.77
N LYS A 89 4.76 0.12 9.28
CA LYS A 89 4.70 -1.35 9.28
C LYS A 89 4.86 -1.92 7.88
N LYS A 90 4.14 -1.36 6.90
CA LYS A 90 4.23 -1.81 5.51
C LYS A 90 5.63 -1.58 4.94
N LYS A 91 6.25 -0.42 5.20
CA LYS A 91 7.63 -0.12 4.78
C LYS A 91 8.64 -1.14 5.33
N ILE A 92 8.51 -1.52 6.58
CA ILE A 92 9.35 -2.58 7.18
C ILE A 92 9.10 -3.92 6.50
N ILE A 93 7.84 -4.27 6.26
CA ILE A 93 7.50 -5.56 5.62
C ILE A 93 8.06 -5.63 4.19
N VAL A 94 7.88 -4.59 3.39
CA VAL A 94 8.35 -4.60 1.99
C VAL A 94 9.87 -4.45 1.85
N SER A 95 10.60 -4.10 2.92
CA SER A 95 12.07 -4.11 2.87
C SER A 95 12.67 -5.49 2.54
N LYS A 96 11.93 -6.57 2.84
CA LYS A 96 12.29 -7.94 2.39
C LYS A 96 12.30 -8.08 0.86
N ASP A 97 11.49 -7.30 0.14
CA ASP A 97 11.41 -7.37 -1.31
C ASP A 97 12.70 -6.83 -1.96
N LEU A 98 13.37 -5.90 -1.28
CA LEU A 98 14.72 -5.46 -1.66
C LEU A 98 15.72 -6.64 -1.58
N TRP A 99 15.59 -7.50 -0.56
CA TRP A 99 16.39 -8.71 -0.46
C TRP A 99 16.08 -9.68 -1.61
N GLY A 100 14.80 -9.87 -1.93
CA GLY A 100 14.36 -10.66 -3.08
C GLY A 100 14.96 -10.14 -4.38
N TYR A 101 14.90 -8.84 -4.63
CA TYR A 101 15.51 -8.19 -5.80
C TYR A 101 17.01 -8.45 -5.92
N MET A 102 17.75 -8.47 -4.80
CA MET A 102 19.20 -8.72 -4.79
C MET A 102 19.58 -10.20 -4.90
N THR A 103 18.72 -11.12 -4.51
CA THR A 103 19.07 -12.53 -4.34
C THR A 103 18.35 -13.47 -5.31
N ILE A 104 17.15 -13.11 -5.77
CA ILE A 104 16.38 -13.93 -6.70
C ILE A 104 16.80 -13.58 -8.12
N LYS A 105 17.33 -14.58 -8.83
CA LYS A 105 17.69 -14.42 -10.24
C LYS A 105 16.46 -14.04 -11.06
N ASP A 106 16.65 -13.11 -11.97
CA ASP A 106 15.63 -12.64 -12.91
C ASP A 106 14.37 -12.04 -12.26
N PHE A 107 14.41 -11.69 -10.95
CA PHE A 107 13.29 -11.10 -10.21
C PHE A 107 12.65 -9.90 -10.93
N ASN A 108 13.47 -9.03 -11.53
CA ASN A 108 12.99 -7.88 -12.30
C ASN A 108 12.77 -8.22 -13.79
N THR A 109 12.08 -9.31 -14.08
CA THR A 109 11.72 -9.68 -15.46
C THR A 109 10.23 -9.98 -15.57
N GLN A 110 9.64 -9.69 -16.74
CA GLN A 110 8.25 -10.03 -17.00
C GLN A 110 8.00 -11.54 -16.87
N LYS A 111 8.97 -12.36 -17.28
CA LYS A 111 8.87 -13.82 -17.16
C LYS A 111 8.71 -14.25 -15.71
N TRP A 112 9.55 -13.73 -14.81
CA TRP A 112 9.43 -14.05 -13.39
C TRP A 112 8.08 -13.62 -12.84
N LEU A 113 7.62 -12.41 -13.19
CA LEU A 113 6.31 -11.92 -12.76
C LEU A 113 5.18 -12.86 -13.22
N ASP A 114 5.20 -13.27 -14.48
CA ASP A 114 4.15 -14.13 -15.04
C ASP A 114 4.13 -15.52 -14.41
N GLU A 115 5.30 -16.08 -14.10
CA GLU A 115 5.44 -17.38 -13.43
C GLU A 115 4.98 -17.33 -11.97
N ASN A 116 5.14 -16.18 -11.28
CA ASN A 116 4.82 -16.02 -9.87
C ASN A 116 3.55 -15.18 -9.63
N ARG A 117 2.87 -14.72 -10.67
CA ARG A 117 1.75 -13.77 -10.60
C ARG A 117 0.62 -14.25 -9.67
N ALA A 118 0.28 -15.51 -9.68
CA ALA A 118 -0.78 -16.05 -8.86
C ALA A 118 -0.47 -15.93 -7.36
N GLU A 119 0.74 -16.30 -6.97
CA GLU A 119 1.22 -16.18 -5.59
C GLU A 119 1.31 -14.71 -5.15
N GLN A 120 1.90 -13.86 -5.98
CA GLN A 120 2.03 -12.43 -5.68
C GLN A 120 0.67 -11.72 -5.59
N ALA A 121 -0.29 -12.09 -6.43
CA ALA A 121 -1.65 -11.57 -6.39
C ALA A 121 -2.36 -11.97 -5.09
N GLU A 122 -2.22 -13.21 -4.65
CA GLU A 122 -2.82 -13.68 -3.39
C GLU A 122 -2.16 -13.05 -2.17
N LEU A 123 -0.83 -12.87 -2.16
CA LEU A 123 -0.13 -12.14 -1.11
C LEU A 123 -0.63 -10.69 -1.00
N ALA A 124 -0.81 -10.02 -2.14
CA ALA A 124 -1.35 -8.66 -2.18
C ALA A 124 -2.82 -8.62 -1.71
N ALA A 125 -3.66 -9.56 -2.17
CA ALA A 125 -5.05 -9.66 -1.73
C ALA A 125 -5.16 -9.96 -0.23
N GLY A 126 -4.30 -10.84 0.31
CA GLY A 126 -4.19 -11.13 1.73
C GLY A 126 -3.86 -9.87 2.55
N TYR A 127 -2.94 -9.04 2.07
CA TYR A 127 -2.67 -7.75 2.70
C TYR A 127 -3.88 -6.83 2.70
N PHE A 128 -4.58 -6.68 1.57
CA PHE A 128 -5.79 -5.85 1.49
C PHE A 128 -6.90 -6.35 2.43
N ARG A 129 -7.08 -7.67 2.57
CA ARG A 129 -8.01 -8.26 3.54
C ARG A 129 -7.61 -7.90 4.97
N GLN A 130 -6.32 -8.01 5.31
CA GLN A 130 -5.80 -7.71 6.66
C GLN A 130 -6.07 -6.26 7.09
N ILE A 131 -6.03 -5.31 6.16
CA ILE A 131 -6.29 -3.89 6.43
C ILE A 131 -7.74 -3.47 6.10
N ASP A 132 -8.66 -4.42 5.95
CA ASP A 132 -10.06 -4.18 5.55
C ASP A 132 -10.18 -3.32 4.28
N SER A 133 -9.24 -3.48 3.34
CA SER A 133 -9.15 -2.67 2.12
C SER A 133 -9.21 -1.14 2.39
N SER A 134 -8.68 -0.67 3.51
CA SER A 134 -8.74 0.73 3.94
C SER A 134 -8.15 1.70 2.92
N THR A 135 -7.18 1.27 2.12
CA THR A 135 -6.63 2.07 1.02
C THR A 135 -7.65 2.36 -0.07
N CYS A 136 -8.53 1.41 -0.38
CA CYS A 136 -9.66 1.60 -1.31
C CYS A 136 -10.68 2.59 -0.73
N GLN A 137 -11.01 2.42 0.55
CA GLN A 137 -11.99 3.25 1.28
C GLN A 137 -11.57 4.72 1.35
N LYS A 138 -10.28 5.04 1.25
CA LYS A 138 -9.77 6.40 1.24
C LYS A 138 -10.39 7.28 0.14
N CYS A 139 -10.55 6.72 -1.06
CA CYS A 139 -11.15 7.40 -2.20
C CYS A 139 -12.62 7.01 -2.40
N HIS A 140 -13.00 5.81 -1.99
CA HIS A 140 -14.33 5.23 -2.15
C HIS A 140 -15.19 5.29 -0.86
N SER A 141 -14.94 6.25 0.03
CA SER A 141 -15.65 6.42 1.32
C SER A 141 -17.17 6.55 1.17
N ARG A 142 -17.64 7.24 0.12
CA ARG A 142 -19.07 7.44 -0.14
C ARG A 142 -19.88 6.16 -0.34
N ILE A 143 -19.22 5.03 -0.62
CA ILE A 143 -19.91 3.73 -0.75
C ILE A 143 -20.52 3.29 0.58
N TYR A 144 -19.98 3.73 1.70
CA TYR A 144 -20.48 3.41 3.05
C TYR A 144 -21.60 4.34 3.52
N GLU A 145 -21.52 5.61 3.17
CA GLU A 145 -22.37 6.66 3.75
C GLU A 145 -23.52 7.07 2.80
N ASP A 146 -23.19 7.28 1.54
CA ASP A 146 -24.11 7.78 0.53
C ASP A 146 -23.76 7.20 -0.84
N GLN A 147 -24.38 6.06 -1.15
CA GLN A 147 -24.09 5.35 -2.39
C GLN A 147 -24.49 6.19 -3.60
N PRO A 148 -23.56 6.43 -4.57
CA PRO A 148 -23.84 7.28 -5.71
C PRO A 148 -25.05 6.79 -6.50
N GLU A 149 -25.93 7.70 -6.93
CA GLU A 149 -27.09 7.38 -7.79
C GLU A 149 -26.69 6.71 -9.10
N THR A 150 -25.46 6.97 -9.56
CA THR A 150 -24.86 6.34 -10.75
C THR A 150 -24.55 4.86 -10.54
N MET A 151 -24.54 4.38 -9.30
CA MET A 151 -24.35 2.96 -8.99
C MET A 151 -25.61 2.17 -9.33
N SER A 152 -25.48 1.01 -9.97
CA SER A 152 -26.61 0.14 -10.27
C SER A 152 -27.33 -0.30 -9.00
N LYS A 153 -28.65 -0.47 -9.06
CA LYS A 153 -29.46 -0.93 -7.92
C LYS A 153 -29.02 -2.28 -7.37
N MET A 154 -28.45 -3.14 -8.22
CA MET A 154 -27.86 -4.42 -7.79
C MET A 154 -26.59 -4.16 -6.95
N ALA A 155 -25.69 -3.33 -7.41
CA ALA A 155 -24.45 -3.00 -6.68
C ALA A 155 -24.78 -2.33 -5.33
N GLN A 156 -25.74 -1.38 -5.30
CA GLN A 156 -26.20 -0.76 -4.07
C GLN A 156 -26.65 -1.82 -3.05
N ARG A 157 -27.54 -2.74 -3.46
CA ARG A 157 -28.02 -3.84 -2.59
C ARG A 157 -26.90 -4.77 -2.12
N MET A 158 -25.95 -5.10 -2.99
CA MET A 158 -24.83 -5.98 -2.62
C MET A 158 -23.92 -5.30 -1.57
N HIS A 159 -23.61 -4.02 -1.75
CA HIS A 159 -22.83 -3.27 -0.78
C HIS A 159 -23.56 -3.15 0.57
N SER A 160 -24.83 -2.73 0.58
CA SER A 160 -25.61 -2.61 1.82
C SER A 160 -25.63 -3.91 2.62
N ARG A 161 -25.96 -5.04 1.97
CA ARG A 161 -25.99 -6.37 2.63
C ARG A 161 -24.62 -6.82 3.14
N ASN A 162 -23.55 -6.43 2.46
CA ASN A 162 -22.20 -6.77 2.89
C ASN A 162 -21.78 -5.91 4.10
N PHE A 163 -22.13 -4.63 4.11
CA PHE A 163 -21.78 -3.71 5.19
C PHE A 163 -22.57 -4.00 6.48
N GLU A 164 -23.81 -4.49 6.38
CA GLU A 164 -24.59 -4.97 7.52
C GLU A 164 -23.87 -6.12 8.26
N LYS A 165 -23.01 -6.87 7.56
CA LYS A 165 -22.22 -7.97 8.12
C LYS A 165 -20.84 -7.55 8.62
N LYS A 166 -20.52 -6.28 8.63
CA LYS A 166 -19.16 -5.83 9.03
C LYS A 166 -18.86 -6.24 10.46
N GLY A 167 -17.78 -7.03 10.62
CA GLY A 167 -17.39 -7.62 11.90
C GLY A 167 -18.00 -8.99 12.19
N GLU A 168 -18.80 -9.54 11.28
CA GLU A 168 -19.43 -10.84 11.38
C GLU A 168 -18.94 -11.81 10.30
N ASP A 169 -19.25 -13.09 10.47
CA ASP A 169 -18.99 -14.12 9.47
C ASP A 169 -19.71 -13.81 8.15
N GLY A 170 -18.96 -13.96 7.04
CA GLY A 170 -19.47 -13.70 5.71
C GLY A 170 -19.32 -12.26 5.22
N TYR A 171 -18.78 -11.34 6.04
CA TYR A 171 -18.31 -10.04 5.55
C TYR A 171 -17.18 -10.23 4.53
N LYS A 172 -17.19 -9.43 3.48
CA LYS A 172 -16.16 -9.43 2.42
C LYS A 172 -15.56 -8.04 2.31
N THR A 173 -14.23 -7.99 2.27
CA THR A 173 -13.52 -6.76 2.00
C THR A 173 -13.65 -6.36 0.53
N CYS A 174 -13.27 -5.14 0.16
CA CYS A 174 -13.41 -4.66 -1.22
C CYS A 174 -12.72 -5.59 -2.23
N ILE A 175 -11.53 -6.07 -1.88
CA ILE A 175 -10.73 -6.92 -2.79
C ILE A 175 -11.37 -8.29 -3.05
N ASP A 176 -12.16 -8.83 -2.13
CA ASP A 176 -12.81 -10.13 -2.31
C ASP A 176 -13.82 -10.15 -3.47
N CYS A 177 -14.39 -8.98 -3.79
CA CYS A 177 -15.33 -8.82 -4.89
C CYS A 177 -14.74 -8.04 -6.07
N HIS A 178 -13.80 -7.13 -5.80
CA HIS A 178 -13.22 -6.20 -6.75
C HIS A 178 -11.80 -6.55 -7.18
N GLU A 179 -11.52 -7.85 -7.37
CA GLU A 179 -10.26 -8.30 -7.96
C GLU A 179 -10.06 -7.73 -9.38
N GLY A 180 -8.81 -7.56 -9.80
CA GLY A 180 -8.46 -7.18 -11.16
C GLY A 180 -8.76 -5.72 -11.50
N VAL A 181 -8.86 -4.83 -10.51
CA VAL A 181 -9.16 -3.39 -10.73
C VAL A 181 -7.93 -2.57 -11.18
N ALA A 182 -6.74 -3.09 -10.97
CA ALA A 182 -5.48 -2.44 -11.37
C ALA A 182 -4.56 -3.37 -12.16
N HIS A 183 -4.49 -4.64 -11.77
CA HIS A 183 -3.67 -5.67 -12.41
C HIS A 183 -4.51 -6.89 -12.78
N PRO A 184 -4.15 -7.65 -13.83
CA PRO A 184 -4.80 -8.92 -14.10
C PRO A 184 -4.72 -9.85 -12.89
N PHE A 185 -5.87 -10.27 -12.37
CA PHE A 185 -5.93 -11.20 -11.25
C PHE A 185 -6.07 -12.62 -11.80
N PRO A 186 -5.05 -13.48 -11.63
CA PRO A 186 -5.11 -14.85 -12.16
C PRO A 186 -6.17 -15.66 -11.43
N ARG A 187 -6.82 -16.55 -12.17
CA ARG A 187 -7.82 -17.47 -11.65
C ARG A 187 -7.56 -18.87 -12.20
N GLU A 188 -7.55 -19.84 -11.32
CA GLU A 188 -7.36 -21.22 -11.73
C GLU A 188 -8.44 -21.66 -12.74
N GLY A 189 -7.99 -22.18 -13.88
CA GLY A 189 -8.88 -22.65 -14.94
C GLY A 189 -9.73 -21.60 -15.66
N LYS A 190 -9.49 -20.29 -15.44
CA LYS A 190 -10.25 -19.19 -16.07
C LYS A 190 -9.32 -18.09 -16.56
N SER A 191 -9.79 -17.31 -17.53
CA SER A 191 -9.09 -16.08 -17.93
C SER A 191 -8.90 -15.15 -16.75
N PRO A 192 -7.75 -14.46 -16.64
CA PRO A 192 -7.51 -13.47 -15.61
C PRO A 192 -8.62 -12.41 -15.59
N LYS A 193 -9.07 -12.05 -14.40
CA LYS A 193 -10.00 -10.95 -14.24
C LYS A 193 -9.22 -9.63 -14.34
N PHE A 194 -9.61 -8.79 -15.27
CA PHE A 194 -9.02 -7.45 -15.44
C PHE A 194 -10.10 -6.44 -15.83
N ARG A 195 -10.06 -5.27 -15.22
CA ARG A 195 -10.98 -4.17 -15.49
C ARG A 195 -10.23 -3.07 -16.24
N ALA A 196 -10.17 -3.21 -17.56
CA ALA A 196 -9.66 -2.16 -18.43
C ALA A 196 -10.55 -0.91 -18.41
N ALA A 197 -9.96 0.26 -18.65
CA ALA A 197 -10.69 1.48 -18.95
C ALA A 197 -11.48 1.32 -20.26
N LYS A 198 -12.67 1.93 -20.32
CA LYS A 198 -13.52 1.98 -21.51
C LYS A 198 -13.36 3.31 -22.21
#